data_067e9a1a909671bd22f974770f50b2f7
#
_entry.id   067e9a1a909671bd22f974770f50b2f7
#
_cell.length_a   1.000
_cell.length_b   1.000
_cell.length_c   1.000
_cell.angle_alpha   90.00
_cell.angle_beta   90.00
_cell.angle_gamma   90.00
#
_symmetry.space_group_name_H-M   'P 1'
#
loop_
_entity.id
_entity.type
_entity.pdbx_description
1 polymer ?
#
loop_
_entity_poly.entity_id
_entity_poly.type
_entity_poly.pdbx_seq_one_letter_code
_entity_poly.pdbx_strand_id
1 'polypeptide(L)'
;MPQLVIALIITVLVIISFSVQVIPLPLTAMLGALAMVVFGIIEPADAISAFGSDTVMMVAGVIIIGNAIFETGLAEKLGASILNLPIIGGKEKRLLLIVMIIITVLSAFVSNTAAVAMFLPLVASIAQSSNGKIKKKNCYMAMGIASVVGGFCTQSGSTPQMVAQEILLETDGLRGLTFFVLT
;
A
#
# COMPACT_ATOMS: atom_id res chain seq x y z
N MET A 1 -13.79 -29.88 16.13
CA MET A 1 -14.17 -30.10 14.72
C MET A 1 -15.23 -29.10 14.22
N PRO A 2 -16.40 -28.86 14.89
CA PRO A 2 -17.40 -27.91 14.37
C PRO A 2 -16.89 -26.46 14.26
N GLN A 3 -16.09 -26.00 15.21
CA GLN A 3 -15.54 -24.63 15.18
C GLN A 3 -14.63 -24.37 13.99
N LEU A 4 -13.79 -25.32 13.60
CA LEU A 4 -12.92 -25.21 12.43
C LEU A 4 -13.72 -25.10 11.13
N VAL A 5 -14.80 -25.86 11.00
CA VAL A 5 -15.67 -25.80 9.82
C VAL A 5 -16.39 -24.45 9.75
N ILE A 6 -16.88 -23.94 10.89
CA ILE A 6 -17.54 -22.62 10.94
C ILE A 6 -16.54 -21.52 10.60
N ALA A 7 -15.32 -21.56 11.15
CA ALA A 7 -14.25 -20.62 10.83
C ALA A 7 -13.93 -20.59 9.31
N LEU A 8 -13.81 -21.78 8.70
CA LEU A 8 -13.58 -21.89 7.25
C LEU A 8 -14.72 -21.30 6.43
N ILE A 9 -15.98 -21.57 6.81
CA ILE A 9 -17.15 -21.01 6.12
C ILE A 9 -17.14 -19.49 6.20
N ILE A 10 -16.92 -18.91 7.39
CA ILE A 10 -16.86 -17.45 7.58
C ILE A 10 -15.73 -16.86 6.72
N THR A 11 -14.54 -17.48 6.76
CA THR A 11 -13.39 -17.00 5.97
C THR A 11 -13.69 -17.03 4.48
N VAL A 12 -14.28 -18.10 3.95
CA VAL A 12 -14.66 -18.19 2.54
C VAL A 12 -15.70 -17.13 2.17
N LEU A 13 -16.70 -16.89 3.02
CA LEU A 13 -17.70 -15.84 2.80
C LEU A 13 -17.08 -14.45 2.78
N VAL A 14 -16.13 -14.15 3.67
CA VAL A 14 -15.39 -12.88 3.68
C VAL A 14 -14.58 -12.72 2.39
N ILE A 15 -13.89 -13.77 1.93
CA ILE A 15 -13.13 -13.75 0.66
C ILE A 15 -14.05 -13.51 -0.54
N ILE A 16 -15.20 -14.18 -0.59
CA ILE A 16 -16.18 -13.96 -1.64
C ILE A 16 -16.70 -12.52 -1.61
N SER A 17 -17.04 -12.00 -0.42
CA SER A 17 -17.50 -10.61 -0.26
C SER A 17 -16.45 -9.60 -0.71
N PHE A 18 -15.16 -9.83 -0.43
CA PHE A 18 -14.06 -9.01 -0.94
C PHE A 18 -13.94 -9.04 -2.46
N SER A 19 -14.22 -10.19 -3.07
CA SER A 19 -14.15 -10.36 -4.53
C SER A 19 -15.32 -9.67 -5.23
N VAL A 20 -16.50 -9.72 -4.65
CA VAL A 20 -17.72 -9.13 -5.23
C VAL A 20 -17.85 -7.64 -4.98
N GLN A 21 -17.21 -7.12 -3.92
CA GLN A 21 -17.12 -5.68 -3.57
C GLN A 21 -18.48 -4.95 -3.46
N VAL A 22 -19.55 -5.65 -3.09
CA VAL A 22 -20.87 -5.03 -2.83
C VAL A 22 -20.84 -4.22 -1.53
N ILE A 23 -20.08 -4.72 -0.54
CA ILE A 23 -19.92 -4.07 0.76
C ILE A 23 -18.50 -3.50 0.83
N PRO A 24 -18.32 -2.28 1.39
CA PRO A 24 -16.98 -1.71 1.59
C PRO A 24 -16.06 -2.67 2.36
N LEU A 25 -14.82 -2.83 1.89
CA LEU A 25 -13.83 -3.74 2.47
C LEU A 25 -13.70 -3.67 3.99
N PRO A 26 -13.62 -2.46 4.61
CA PRO A 26 -13.51 -2.37 6.07
C PRO A 26 -14.74 -2.94 6.79
N LEU A 27 -15.93 -2.72 6.25
CA LEU A 27 -17.17 -3.21 6.84
C LEU A 27 -17.27 -4.74 6.73
N THR A 28 -16.86 -5.31 5.60
CA THR A 28 -16.78 -6.76 5.43
C THR A 28 -15.83 -7.40 6.43
N ALA A 29 -14.65 -6.80 6.64
CA ALA A 29 -13.67 -7.27 7.61
C ALA A 29 -14.24 -7.25 9.04
N MET A 30 -14.88 -6.14 9.43
CA MET A 30 -15.51 -6.00 10.75
C MET A 30 -16.65 -7.00 10.96
N LEU A 31 -17.49 -7.22 9.95
CA LEU A 31 -18.57 -8.23 10.03
C LEU A 31 -18.01 -9.65 10.13
N GLY A 32 -16.92 -9.95 9.43
CA GLY A 32 -16.22 -11.22 9.54
C GLY A 32 -15.66 -11.45 10.94
N ALA A 33 -14.98 -10.47 11.51
CA ALA A 33 -14.47 -10.54 12.88
C ALA A 33 -15.61 -10.70 13.90
N LEU A 34 -16.70 -9.92 13.76
CA LEU A 34 -17.88 -10.04 14.62
C LEU A 34 -18.51 -11.43 14.53
N ALA A 35 -18.62 -11.99 13.33
CA ALA A 35 -19.12 -13.35 13.16
C ALA A 35 -18.24 -14.38 13.88
N MET A 36 -16.91 -14.27 13.79
CA MET A 36 -15.99 -15.13 14.51
C MET A 36 -16.20 -15.07 16.03
N VAL A 37 -16.44 -13.87 16.57
CA VAL A 37 -16.75 -13.68 18.01
C VAL A 37 -18.10 -14.29 18.38
N VAL A 38 -19.15 -14.04 17.59
CA VAL A 38 -20.50 -14.56 17.87
C VAL A 38 -20.56 -16.09 17.88
N PHE A 39 -19.78 -16.73 16.99
CA PHE A 39 -19.67 -18.20 16.97
C PHE A 39 -18.65 -18.75 17.98
N GLY A 40 -18.07 -17.91 18.84
CA GLY A 40 -17.16 -18.34 19.91
C GLY A 40 -15.83 -18.90 19.40
N ILE A 41 -15.35 -18.45 18.23
CA ILE A 41 -14.08 -18.85 17.64
C ILE A 41 -12.95 -17.98 18.19
N ILE A 42 -13.23 -16.68 18.38
CA ILE A 42 -12.30 -15.67 18.90
C ILE A 42 -12.95 -15.04 20.13
N GLU A 43 -12.18 -14.76 21.17
CA GLU A 43 -12.67 -14.02 22.32
C GLU A 43 -12.94 -12.54 21.95
N PRO A 44 -14.00 -11.92 22.50
CA PRO A 44 -14.30 -10.52 22.24
C PRO A 44 -13.15 -9.57 22.58
N ALA A 45 -12.39 -9.89 23.63
CA ALA A 45 -11.23 -9.12 24.05
C ALA A 45 -10.13 -9.13 22.98
N ASP A 46 -9.85 -10.28 22.38
CA ASP A 46 -8.83 -10.44 21.35
C ASP A 46 -9.22 -9.71 20.07
N ALA A 47 -10.49 -9.81 19.65
CA ALA A 47 -10.98 -9.09 18.48
C ALA A 47 -10.85 -7.56 18.61
N ILE A 48 -11.04 -7.02 19.82
CA ILE A 48 -10.93 -5.57 20.08
C ILE A 48 -9.45 -5.16 20.26
N SER A 49 -8.65 -5.97 20.96
CA SER A 49 -7.24 -5.68 21.19
C SER A 49 -6.42 -5.58 19.90
N ALA A 50 -6.81 -6.32 18.86
CA ALA A 50 -6.20 -6.27 17.54
C ALA A 50 -6.22 -4.84 16.94
N PHE A 51 -7.25 -4.03 17.22
CA PHE A 51 -7.29 -2.63 16.77
C PHE A 51 -6.28 -1.72 17.47
N GLY A 52 -5.84 -2.08 18.67
CA GLY A 52 -4.82 -1.37 19.45
C GLY A 52 -3.42 -1.97 19.32
N SER A 53 -3.21 -2.92 18.42
CA SER A 53 -1.89 -3.52 18.23
C SER A 53 -0.86 -2.49 17.75
N ASP A 54 0.38 -2.66 18.14
CA ASP A 54 1.50 -1.77 17.77
C ASP A 54 1.59 -1.61 16.24
N THR A 55 1.33 -2.69 15.50
CA THR A 55 1.30 -2.71 14.04
C THR A 55 0.21 -1.78 13.50
N VAL A 56 -1.02 -1.86 14.00
CA VAL A 56 -2.14 -1.00 13.56
C VAL A 56 -1.86 0.47 13.90
N MET A 57 -1.34 0.75 15.08
CA MET A 57 -0.99 2.12 15.50
C MET A 57 0.13 2.71 14.65
N MET A 58 1.15 1.91 14.32
CA MET A 58 2.23 2.34 13.42
C MET A 58 1.69 2.64 12.01
N VAL A 59 0.84 1.77 11.47
CA VAL A 59 0.19 1.96 10.16
C VAL A 59 -0.63 3.25 10.14
N ALA A 60 -1.45 3.47 11.16
CA ALA A 60 -2.26 4.68 11.28
C ALA A 60 -1.38 5.95 11.28
N GLY A 61 -0.29 5.95 12.05
CA GLY A 61 0.67 7.05 12.07
C GLY A 61 1.30 7.34 10.71
N VAL A 62 1.74 6.29 10.00
CA VAL A 62 2.35 6.43 8.67
C VAL A 62 1.33 6.93 7.64
N ILE A 63 0.07 6.45 7.68
CA ILE A 63 -1.00 6.95 6.80
C ILE A 63 -1.27 8.44 7.05
N ILE A 64 -1.30 8.88 8.31
CA ILE A 64 -1.50 10.30 8.65
C ILE A 64 -0.36 11.15 8.10
N ILE A 65 0.90 10.74 8.31
CA ILE A 65 2.06 11.44 7.78
C ILE A 65 2.05 11.45 6.24
N GLY A 66 1.72 10.31 5.63
CA GLY A 66 1.59 10.18 4.18
C GLY A 66 0.54 11.15 3.61
N ASN A 67 -0.64 11.21 4.20
CA ASN A 67 -1.69 12.14 3.79
C ASN A 67 -1.26 13.61 3.96
N ALA A 68 -0.57 13.95 5.04
CA ALA A 68 -0.07 15.30 5.24
C ALA A 68 0.93 15.72 4.13
N ILE A 69 1.77 14.82 3.65
CA ILE A 69 2.68 15.05 2.51
C ILE A 69 1.87 15.37 1.22
N PHE A 70 0.72 14.70 1.03
CA PHE A 70 -0.15 14.95 -0.12
C PHE A 70 -0.93 16.26 0.02
N GLU A 71 -1.58 16.50 1.15
CA GLU A 71 -2.39 17.70 1.38
C GLU A 71 -1.57 18.99 1.36
N THR A 72 -0.32 18.95 1.81
CA THR A 72 0.58 20.09 1.73
C THR A 72 1.09 20.38 0.30
N GLY A 73 0.81 19.50 -0.66
CA GLY A 73 1.31 19.58 -2.03
C GLY A 73 2.84 19.43 -2.13
N LEU A 74 3.49 18.98 -1.05
CA LEU A 74 4.94 18.80 -1.01
C LEU A 74 5.39 17.77 -2.05
N ALA A 75 4.66 16.66 -2.15
CA ALA A 75 4.97 15.60 -3.09
C ALA A 75 4.80 16.06 -4.55
N GLU A 76 3.77 16.87 -4.87
CA GLU A 76 3.60 17.48 -6.19
C GLU A 76 4.72 18.45 -6.52
N LYS A 77 5.11 19.31 -5.58
CA LYS A 77 6.20 20.27 -5.76
C LYS A 77 7.53 19.57 -5.99
N LEU A 78 7.83 18.52 -5.20
CA LEU A 78 9.04 17.72 -5.38
C LEU A 78 9.02 17.02 -6.75
N GLY A 79 7.91 16.38 -7.10
CA GLY A 79 7.75 15.71 -8.39
C GLY A 79 7.89 16.68 -9.57
N ALA A 80 7.20 17.81 -9.54
CA ALA A 80 7.27 18.82 -10.60
C ALA A 80 8.68 19.42 -10.73
N SER A 81 9.34 19.73 -9.62
CA SER A 81 10.69 20.27 -9.61
C SER A 81 11.70 19.31 -10.27
N ILE A 82 11.59 18.02 -9.96
CA ILE A 82 12.50 16.99 -10.49
C ILE A 82 12.21 16.71 -11.97
N LEU A 83 10.92 16.65 -12.35
CA LEU A 83 10.53 16.39 -13.73
C LEU A 83 10.82 17.54 -14.69
N ASN A 84 10.90 18.78 -14.18
CA ASN A 84 11.29 19.96 -14.96
C ASN A 84 12.81 20.12 -15.09
N LEU A 85 13.61 19.22 -14.52
CA LEU A 85 15.05 19.29 -14.68
C LEU A 85 15.47 19.12 -16.14
N PRO A 86 16.39 19.96 -16.64
CA PRO A 86 16.88 19.88 -18.02
C PRO A 86 17.59 18.55 -18.35
N ILE A 87 17.92 17.77 -17.31
CA ILE A 87 18.51 16.43 -17.43
C ILE A 87 17.61 15.46 -18.20
N ILE A 88 16.28 15.64 -18.18
CA ILE A 88 15.33 14.77 -18.89
C ILE A 88 15.49 14.91 -20.40
N GLY A 89 15.72 16.13 -20.90
CA GLY A 89 16.07 16.40 -22.32
C GLY A 89 15.15 15.76 -23.36
N GLY A 90 13.86 15.48 -23.01
CA GLY A 90 12.90 14.82 -23.89
C GLY A 90 13.19 13.33 -24.17
N LYS A 91 14.09 12.69 -23.44
CA LYS A 91 14.41 11.26 -23.60
C LYS A 91 13.52 10.42 -22.67
N GLU A 92 12.68 9.56 -23.25
CA GLU A 92 11.76 8.67 -22.54
C GLU A 92 12.46 7.85 -21.44
N LYS A 93 13.60 7.25 -21.74
CA LYS A 93 14.34 6.41 -20.77
C LYS A 93 14.76 7.18 -19.51
N ARG A 94 15.18 8.45 -19.64
CA ARG A 94 15.58 9.27 -18.50
C ARG A 94 14.39 9.67 -17.65
N LEU A 95 13.27 10.04 -18.29
CA LEU A 95 12.02 10.32 -17.60
C LEU A 95 11.55 9.09 -16.82
N LEU A 96 11.52 7.92 -17.46
CA LEU A 96 11.14 6.67 -16.82
C LEU A 96 11.98 6.39 -15.56
N LEU A 97 13.30 6.48 -15.67
CA LEU A 97 14.21 6.21 -14.57
C LEU A 97 13.98 7.17 -13.38
N ILE A 98 13.86 8.47 -13.68
CA ILE A 98 13.63 9.48 -12.64
C ILE A 98 12.26 9.27 -11.96
N VAL A 99 11.20 9.05 -12.74
CA VAL A 99 9.86 8.78 -12.21
C VAL A 99 9.85 7.52 -11.36
N MET A 100 10.51 6.46 -11.81
CA MET A 100 10.62 5.20 -11.05
C MET A 100 11.32 5.43 -9.70
N ILE A 101 12.45 6.14 -9.67
CA ILE A 101 13.17 6.43 -8.41
C ILE A 101 12.28 7.21 -7.45
N ILE A 102 11.62 8.26 -7.92
CA ILE A 102 10.75 9.09 -7.07
C ILE A 102 9.60 8.26 -6.49
N ILE A 103 8.91 7.52 -7.35
CA ILE A 103 7.78 6.70 -6.93
C ILE A 103 8.23 5.59 -5.96
N THR A 104 9.37 4.95 -6.21
CA THR A 104 9.93 3.95 -5.30
C THR A 104 10.18 4.54 -3.91
N VAL A 105 10.80 5.72 -3.83
CA VAL A 105 11.07 6.39 -2.55
C VAL A 105 9.77 6.79 -1.85
N LEU A 106 8.83 7.39 -2.57
CA LEU A 106 7.54 7.79 -1.99
C LEU A 106 6.71 6.59 -1.56
N SER A 107 6.65 5.55 -2.37
CA SER A 107 5.88 4.35 -2.09
C SER A 107 6.44 3.52 -0.93
N ALA A 108 7.69 3.74 -0.55
CA ALA A 108 8.25 3.16 0.67
C ALA A 108 7.56 3.68 1.95
N PHE A 109 7.00 4.90 1.92
CA PHE A 109 6.39 5.55 3.08
C PHE A 109 4.88 5.75 2.94
N VAL A 110 4.35 5.66 1.73
CA VAL A 110 2.95 5.94 1.40
C VAL A 110 2.38 4.76 0.61
N SER A 111 1.05 4.58 0.62
CA SER A 111 0.44 3.49 -0.14
C SER A 111 0.79 3.54 -1.63
N ASN A 112 1.05 2.38 -2.21
CA ASN A 112 1.42 2.23 -3.62
C ASN A 112 0.44 2.94 -4.57
N THR A 113 -0.86 2.80 -4.29
CA THR A 113 -1.94 3.40 -5.10
C THR A 113 -1.90 4.91 -5.05
N ALA A 114 -1.72 5.50 -3.86
CA ALA A 114 -1.66 6.95 -3.69
C ALA A 114 -0.42 7.54 -4.38
N ALA A 115 0.74 6.90 -4.23
CA ALA A 115 1.96 7.32 -4.89
C ALA A 115 1.81 7.35 -6.42
N VAL A 116 1.21 6.30 -7.03
CA VAL A 116 0.97 6.25 -8.47
C VAL A 116 -0.07 7.29 -8.90
N ALA A 117 -1.21 7.36 -8.20
CA ALA A 117 -2.33 8.25 -8.57
C ALA A 117 -1.91 9.72 -8.67
N MET A 118 -1.03 10.18 -7.78
CA MET A 118 -0.51 11.55 -7.79
C MET A 118 0.33 11.85 -9.03
N PHE A 119 1.16 10.92 -9.47
CA PHE A 119 2.04 11.14 -10.63
C PHE A 119 1.35 10.92 -11.98
N LEU A 120 0.18 10.27 -12.03
CA LEU A 120 -0.56 10.02 -13.27
C LEU A 120 -0.82 11.29 -14.08
N PRO A 121 -1.44 12.38 -13.54
CA PRO A 121 -1.72 13.58 -14.30
C PRO A 121 -0.43 14.31 -14.71
N LEU A 122 0.59 14.30 -13.87
CA LEU A 122 1.86 14.96 -14.14
C LEU A 122 2.60 14.30 -15.32
N VAL A 123 2.71 12.97 -15.29
CA VAL A 123 3.33 12.20 -16.38
C VAL A 123 2.48 12.27 -17.66
N ALA A 124 1.14 12.31 -17.54
CA ALA A 124 0.26 12.48 -18.68
C ALA A 124 0.50 13.82 -19.41
N SER A 125 0.67 14.90 -18.65
CA SER A 125 0.97 16.23 -19.18
C SER A 125 2.31 16.26 -19.91
N ILE A 126 3.36 15.70 -19.32
CA ILE A 126 4.69 15.63 -19.93
C ILE A 126 4.67 14.79 -21.22
N ALA A 127 3.97 13.66 -21.20
CA ALA A 127 3.84 12.81 -22.39
C ALA A 127 3.08 13.50 -23.52
N GLN A 128 2.05 14.30 -23.19
CA GLN A 128 1.32 15.12 -24.19
C GLN A 128 2.21 16.19 -24.82
N SER A 129 2.97 16.91 -24.01
CA SER A 129 3.86 17.97 -24.50
C SER A 129 5.10 17.44 -25.23
N SER A 130 5.38 16.15 -25.17
CA SER A 130 6.55 15.53 -25.80
C SER A 130 6.42 15.29 -27.31
N ASN A 131 5.28 15.64 -27.94
CA ASN A 131 5.01 15.39 -29.37
C ASN A 131 5.25 13.92 -29.78
N GLY A 132 4.79 12.97 -28.96
CA GLY A 132 4.87 11.54 -29.25
C GLY A 132 6.21 10.86 -28.93
N LYS A 133 7.21 11.61 -28.43
CA LYS A 133 8.51 11.04 -28.03
C LYS A 133 8.43 10.18 -26.75
N ILE A 134 7.42 10.43 -25.93
CA ILE A 134 7.18 9.73 -24.66
C ILE A 134 5.84 9.03 -24.71
N LYS A 135 5.84 7.71 -24.53
CA LYS A 135 4.62 6.89 -24.56
C LYS A 135 4.02 6.79 -23.16
N LYS A 136 2.80 7.29 -22.95
CA LYS A 136 2.06 7.21 -21.68
C LYS A 136 2.05 5.79 -21.10
N LYS A 137 1.80 4.79 -21.96
CA LYS A 137 1.72 3.37 -21.53
C LYS A 137 3.00 2.91 -20.82
N ASN A 138 4.18 3.24 -21.36
CA ASN A 138 5.46 2.84 -20.78
C ASN A 138 5.67 3.49 -19.41
N CYS A 139 5.31 4.78 -19.30
CA CYS A 139 5.41 5.52 -18.06
C CYS A 139 4.49 4.94 -16.97
N TYR A 140 3.25 4.64 -17.32
CA TYR A 140 2.28 4.10 -16.35
C TYR A 140 2.67 2.70 -15.86
N MET A 141 3.16 1.83 -16.75
CA MET A 141 3.70 0.53 -16.34
C MET A 141 4.91 0.67 -15.41
N ALA A 142 5.85 1.56 -15.77
CA ALA A 142 7.02 1.80 -14.95
C ALA A 142 6.66 2.32 -13.56
N MET A 143 5.68 3.22 -13.46
CA MET A 143 5.15 3.75 -12.20
C MET A 143 4.55 2.64 -11.33
N GLY A 144 3.73 1.76 -11.91
CA GLY A 144 3.14 0.63 -11.21
C GLY A 144 4.20 -0.32 -10.64
N ILE A 145 5.20 -0.69 -11.43
CA ILE A 145 6.30 -1.56 -10.98
C ILE A 145 7.12 -0.87 -9.89
N ALA A 146 7.46 0.41 -10.08
CA ALA A 146 8.24 1.18 -9.12
C ALA A 146 7.54 1.32 -7.76
N SER A 147 6.21 1.50 -7.77
CA SER A 147 5.43 1.59 -6.53
C SER A 147 5.44 0.28 -5.74
N VAL A 148 5.30 -0.85 -6.42
CA VAL A 148 5.36 -2.16 -5.77
C VAL A 148 6.75 -2.40 -5.17
N VAL A 149 7.81 -2.13 -5.93
CA VAL A 149 9.20 -2.25 -5.44
C VAL A 149 9.45 -1.36 -4.24
N GLY A 150 8.97 -0.10 -4.27
CA GLY A 150 9.07 0.83 -3.15
C GLY A 150 8.32 0.33 -1.92
N GLY A 151 7.11 -0.21 -2.11
CA GLY A 151 6.31 -0.79 -1.04
C GLY A 151 6.95 -1.99 -0.36
N PHE A 152 7.85 -2.71 -1.03
CA PHE A 152 8.61 -3.80 -0.40
C PHE A 152 9.82 -3.33 0.43
N CYS A 153 10.24 -2.09 0.28
CA CYS A 153 11.44 -1.59 0.99
C CYS A 153 11.18 -1.37 2.48
N THR A 154 9.95 -1.02 2.88
CA THR A 154 9.60 -0.75 4.27
C THR A 154 8.39 -1.55 4.71
N GLN A 155 8.30 -1.80 5.99
CA GLN A 155 7.16 -2.51 6.59
C GLN A 155 5.82 -1.76 6.38
N SER A 156 5.85 -0.43 6.33
CA SER A 156 4.66 0.41 6.13
C SER A 156 4.22 0.58 4.68
N GLY A 157 5.07 0.28 3.71
CA GLY A 157 4.78 0.46 2.28
C GLY A 157 3.79 -0.55 1.71
N SER A 158 3.61 -1.70 2.36
CA SER A 158 2.76 -2.78 1.85
C SER A 158 2.00 -3.51 2.95
N THR A 159 0.68 -3.56 2.86
CA THR A 159 -0.21 -4.23 3.82
C THR A 159 0.15 -5.71 4.07
N PRO A 160 0.51 -6.53 3.06
CA PRO A 160 0.91 -7.92 3.30
C PRO A 160 2.11 -8.08 4.23
N GLN A 161 3.05 -7.13 4.23
CA GLN A 161 4.22 -7.17 5.12
C GLN A 161 3.84 -6.91 6.58
N MET A 162 2.86 -6.06 6.80
CA MET A 162 2.34 -5.77 8.14
C MET A 162 1.67 -7.01 8.74
N VAL A 163 0.84 -7.71 7.95
CA VAL A 163 0.22 -8.97 8.37
C VAL A 163 1.27 -10.05 8.62
N ALA A 164 2.28 -10.14 7.75
CA ALA A 164 3.38 -11.08 7.96
C ALA A 164 4.16 -10.77 9.25
N GLN A 165 4.38 -9.50 9.57
CA GLN A 165 5.01 -9.07 10.81
C GLN A 165 4.22 -9.54 12.04
N GLU A 166 2.91 -9.34 12.03
CA GLU A 166 2.05 -9.73 13.16
C GLU A 166 2.10 -11.24 13.39
N ILE A 167 1.98 -12.04 12.33
CA ILE A 167 2.10 -13.50 12.39
C ILE A 167 3.49 -13.93 12.91
N LEU A 168 4.56 -13.25 12.48
CA LEU A 168 5.92 -13.55 12.95
C LEU A 168 6.10 -13.24 14.44
N LEU A 169 5.50 -12.15 14.93
CA LEU A 169 5.58 -11.76 16.36
C LEU A 169 4.76 -12.68 17.26
N GLU A 170 3.66 -13.23 16.75
CA GLU A 170 2.80 -14.18 17.48
C GLU A 170 3.38 -15.61 17.49
N THR A 171 4.34 -15.91 16.60
CA THR A 171 4.93 -17.24 16.49
C THR A 171 6.18 -17.36 17.34
N ASP A 172 6.14 -18.26 18.34
CA ASP A 172 7.28 -18.53 19.24
C ASP A 172 8.55 -18.92 18.46
N GLY A 173 9.64 -18.24 18.78
CA GLY A 173 10.97 -18.52 18.21
C GLY A 173 11.28 -17.82 16.90
N LEU A 174 10.35 -17.06 16.31
CA LEU A 174 10.61 -16.23 15.15
C LEU A 174 10.88 -14.78 15.55
N ARG A 175 11.72 -14.10 14.75
CA ARG A 175 11.98 -12.66 14.91
C ARG A 175 11.09 -11.90 13.94
N GLY A 176 10.50 -10.80 14.41
CA GLY A 176 9.79 -9.87 13.57
C GLY A 176 10.71 -9.22 12.52
N LEU A 177 10.12 -8.73 11.46
CA LEU A 177 10.81 -7.96 10.43
C LEU A 177 11.28 -6.62 11.00
N THR A 178 12.42 -6.12 10.57
CA THR A 178 12.84 -4.74 10.84
C THR A 178 12.02 -3.77 9.99
N PHE A 179 11.97 -2.48 10.38
CA PHE A 179 11.23 -1.46 9.63
C PHE A 179 11.65 -1.43 8.14
N PHE A 180 12.93 -1.55 7.87
CA PHE A 180 13.45 -1.77 6.52
C PHE A 180 13.56 -3.28 6.28
N VAL A 181 12.61 -3.83 5.53
CA VAL A 181 12.50 -5.29 5.31
C VAL A 181 13.72 -5.90 4.59
N LEU A 182 14.48 -5.07 3.88
CA LEU A 182 15.67 -5.50 3.12
C LEU A 182 16.97 -5.46 3.92
N THR A 183 16.95 -5.13 5.20
CA THR A 183 18.10 -5.14 6.12
C THR A 183 17.93 -6.18 7.20
#